data_37339b96a56cc87e4b0d233375e5a21e
#
_entry.id   37339b96a56cc87e4b0d233375e5a21e
#
_cell.length_a   1.000
_cell.length_b   1.000
_cell.length_c   1.000
_cell.angle_alpha   90.00
_cell.angle_beta   90.00
_cell.angle_gamma   90.00
#
_symmetry.space_group_name_H-M   'P 1'
#
loop_
_entity.id
_entity.type
_entity.pdbx_description
1 polymer ?
#
loop_
_entity_poly.entity_id
_entity_poly.type
_entity_poly.pdbx_seq_one_letter_code
_entity_poly.pdbx_strand_id
1 'polypeptide(L)'
;RFVCLFSYDTIVAWGRKLGPFVGRLLKKQRNRGIFHVMRGMKCSEAEAIEIIDGVFANLGQSLMEILYTPKLNKADISDYVTLDRTDILEAALEEKKGVIALTGHIGNWEWMGASLALYGYPATTIVKNQPNDSVTRFLNENRERMGLEVFARGGNEMIIAARALKRKKILGFLADQDGGFDGVPQEFLGELASTPRGIALFARQFHSPVVPIFPYHDGQHRNRVYIGDPVYYVDTGNKERDVAELTRQTAIITEKFIKEHPTEWLWFQHRWSTRPEEMTALQQHGGE
;
A
#
# COMPACT_ATOMS: atom_id res chain seq x y z
N ARG A 1 -4.79 -0.50 -24.70
CA ARG A 1 -4.96 -1.65 -25.63
C ARG A 1 -3.69 -1.92 -26.45
N PHE A 2 -2.92 -0.91 -26.88
CA PHE A 2 -1.68 -1.10 -27.64
C PHE A 2 -0.65 -1.97 -26.89
N VAL A 3 -0.44 -1.74 -25.61
CA VAL A 3 0.49 -2.51 -24.75
C VAL A 3 0.18 -4.01 -24.77
N CYS A 4 -1.09 -4.39 -24.85
CA CYS A 4 -1.53 -5.78 -24.88
C CYS A 4 -1.18 -6.56 -26.18
N LEU A 5 -0.59 -5.90 -27.18
CA LEU A 5 -0.10 -6.56 -28.41
C LEU A 5 1.28 -7.20 -28.23
N PHE A 6 1.99 -6.84 -27.16
CA PHE A 6 3.36 -7.28 -26.89
C PHE A 6 3.41 -8.34 -25.80
N SER A 7 4.55 -9.04 -25.69
CA SER A 7 4.77 -9.98 -24.59
C SER A 7 4.95 -9.23 -23.26
N TYR A 8 4.65 -9.92 -22.16
CA TYR A 8 4.85 -9.36 -20.82
C TYR A 8 6.29 -8.89 -20.60
N ASP A 9 7.29 -9.69 -20.95
CA ASP A 9 8.70 -9.32 -20.79
C ASP A 9 9.07 -8.06 -21.57
N THR A 10 8.48 -7.88 -22.75
CA THR A 10 8.71 -6.68 -23.58
C THR A 10 8.17 -5.43 -22.87
N ILE A 11 6.96 -5.49 -22.34
CA ILE A 11 6.34 -4.33 -21.66
C ILE A 11 7.04 -4.01 -20.35
N VAL A 12 7.49 -5.02 -19.61
CA VAL A 12 8.31 -4.86 -18.40
C VAL A 12 9.63 -4.16 -18.75
N ALA A 13 10.35 -4.65 -19.76
CA ALA A 13 11.60 -4.02 -20.18
C ALA A 13 11.42 -2.56 -20.61
N TRP A 14 10.33 -2.22 -21.29
CA TRP A 14 10.00 -0.85 -21.64
C TRP A 14 9.72 0.00 -20.41
N GLY A 15 8.88 -0.48 -19.49
CA GLY A 15 8.55 0.22 -18.25
C GLY A 15 9.79 0.53 -17.43
N ARG A 16 10.65 -0.46 -17.23
CA ARG A 16 11.89 -0.34 -16.47
C ARG A 16 12.92 0.61 -17.10
N LYS A 17 12.95 0.75 -18.41
CA LYS A 17 13.82 1.71 -19.12
C LYS A 17 13.23 3.13 -19.11
N LEU A 18 11.91 3.25 -19.32
CA LEU A 18 11.24 4.55 -19.38
C LEU A 18 11.11 5.20 -18.01
N GLY A 19 10.92 4.41 -16.95
CA GLY A 19 10.74 4.92 -15.59
C GLY A 19 11.87 5.84 -15.14
N PRO A 20 13.14 5.43 -15.12
CA PRO A 20 14.27 6.29 -14.72
C PRO A 20 14.42 7.51 -15.63
N PHE A 21 14.16 7.39 -16.94
CA PHE A 21 14.16 8.52 -17.85
C PHE A 21 13.13 9.58 -17.44
N VAL A 22 11.89 9.17 -17.20
CA VAL A 22 10.83 10.06 -16.69
C VAL A 22 11.20 10.61 -15.31
N GLY A 23 11.78 9.79 -14.43
CA GLY A 23 12.26 10.21 -13.12
C GLY A 23 13.26 11.36 -13.16
N ARG A 24 14.15 11.37 -14.16
CA ARG A 24 15.11 12.49 -14.36
C ARG A 24 14.43 13.79 -14.79
N LEU A 25 13.27 13.71 -15.44
CA LEU A 25 12.46 14.89 -15.80
C LEU A 25 11.66 15.40 -14.60
N LEU A 26 11.26 14.52 -13.67
CA LEU A 26 10.52 14.83 -12.45
C LEU A 26 11.44 15.25 -11.31
N LYS A 27 12.27 16.29 -11.54
CA LYS A 27 13.34 16.71 -10.61
C LYS A 27 12.86 16.93 -9.16
N LYS A 28 11.68 17.52 -8.97
CA LYS A 28 11.13 17.80 -7.62
C LYS A 28 10.86 16.51 -6.85
N GLN A 29 10.21 15.54 -7.48
CA GLN A 29 9.91 14.23 -6.88
C GLN A 29 11.21 13.45 -6.64
N ARG A 30 12.11 13.42 -7.62
CA ARG A 30 13.39 12.74 -7.52
C ARG A 30 14.22 13.27 -6.35
N ASN A 31 14.43 14.59 -6.26
CA ASN A 31 15.21 15.19 -5.18
C ASN A 31 14.58 14.96 -3.80
N ARG A 32 13.26 15.02 -3.70
CA ARG A 32 12.54 14.68 -2.46
C ARG A 32 12.79 13.22 -2.07
N GLY A 33 12.69 12.30 -3.04
CA GLY A 33 12.93 10.88 -2.81
C GLY A 33 14.36 10.63 -2.33
N ILE A 34 15.38 11.19 -3.01
CA ILE A 34 16.80 11.08 -2.60
C ILE A 34 16.97 11.56 -1.15
N PHE A 35 16.44 12.73 -0.82
CA PHE A 35 16.50 13.28 0.54
C PHE A 35 15.90 12.31 1.59
N HIS A 36 14.71 11.76 1.33
CA HIS A 36 14.06 10.83 2.24
C HIS A 36 14.80 9.49 2.35
N VAL A 37 15.33 8.97 1.25
CA VAL A 37 16.14 7.73 1.27
C VAL A 37 17.40 7.92 2.10
N MET A 38 18.17 9.00 1.88
CA MET A 38 19.38 9.28 2.66
C MET A 38 19.11 9.28 4.17
N ARG A 39 18.00 9.88 4.59
CA ARG A 39 17.62 9.96 6.02
C ARG A 39 17.09 8.63 6.55
N GLY A 40 16.15 8.03 5.83
CA GLY A 40 15.47 6.80 6.27
C GLY A 40 16.36 5.56 6.24
N MET A 41 17.24 5.46 5.24
CA MET A 41 18.18 4.33 5.09
C MET A 41 19.55 4.63 5.71
N LYS A 42 19.82 5.87 6.11
CA LYS A 42 21.13 6.33 6.64
C LYS A 42 22.28 6.00 5.68
N CYS A 43 22.09 6.26 4.39
CA CYS A 43 23.00 5.93 3.33
C CYS A 43 23.55 7.20 2.64
N SER A 44 24.56 7.02 1.77
CA SER A 44 25.14 8.10 0.97
C SER A 44 24.18 8.59 -0.11
N GLU A 45 24.43 9.78 -0.66
CA GLU A 45 23.65 10.32 -1.79
C GLU A 45 23.74 9.41 -3.03
N ALA A 46 24.90 8.81 -3.29
CA ALA A 46 25.08 7.89 -4.41
C ALA A 46 24.17 6.65 -4.29
N GLU A 47 24.15 6.01 -3.11
CA GLU A 47 23.26 4.88 -2.84
C GLU A 47 21.78 5.30 -2.91
N ALA A 48 21.43 6.49 -2.41
CA ALA A 48 20.08 7.02 -2.50
C ALA A 48 19.64 7.27 -3.96
N ILE A 49 20.54 7.73 -4.82
CA ILE A 49 20.30 7.89 -6.25
C ILE A 49 19.99 6.54 -6.91
N GLU A 50 20.77 5.50 -6.60
CA GLU A 50 20.55 4.15 -7.13
C GLU A 50 19.19 3.59 -6.69
N ILE A 51 18.84 3.73 -5.41
CA ILE A 51 17.53 3.32 -4.90
C ILE A 51 16.40 4.06 -5.62
N ILE A 52 16.51 5.39 -5.80
CA ILE A 52 15.47 6.19 -6.47
C ILE A 52 15.36 5.87 -7.96
N ASP A 53 16.48 5.56 -8.65
CA ASP A 53 16.42 5.07 -10.02
C ASP A 53 15.70 3.71 -10.10
N GLY A 54 15.93 2.83 -9.12
CA GLY A 54 15.18 1.58 -8.95
C GLY A 54 13.69 1.81 -8.71
N VAL A 55 13.31 2.78 -7.85
CA VAL A 55 11.90 3.16 -7.61
C VAL A 55 11.22 3.59 -8.90
N PHE A 56 11.86 4.45 -9.69
CA PHE A 56 11.30 4.87 -10.96
C PHE A 56 11.23 3.73 -11.99
N ALA A 57 12.19 2.81 -11.97
CA ALA A 57 12.14 1.62 -12.83
C ALA A 57 10.94 0.72 -12.47
N ASN A 58 10.72 0.44 -11.18
CA ASN A 58 9.59 -0.35 -10.69
C ASN A 58 8.26 0.36 -10.92
N LEU A 59 8.20 1.67 -10.74
CA LEU A 59 7.00 2.47 -11.04
C LEU A 59 6.68 2.45 -12.55
N GLY A 60 7.69 2.53 -13.40
CA GLY A 60 7.53 2.41 -14.85
C GLY A 60 7.02 1.02 -15.26
N GLN A 61 7.55 -0.04 -14.64
CA GLN A 61 7.04 -1.40 -14.80
C GLN A 61 5.57 -1.49 -14.37
N SER A 62 5.25 -1.06 -13.14
CA SER A 62 3.88 -1.09 -12.60
C SER A 62 2.88 -0.36 -13.50
N LEU A 63 3.29 0.80 -14.09
CA LEU A 63 2.44 1.52 -15.03
C LEU A 63 2.15 0.69 -16.30
N MET A 64 3.17 0.04 -16.86
CA MET A 64 2.99 -0.82 -18.04
C MET A 64 2.11 -2.03 -17.71
N GLU A 65 2.27 -2.63 -16.55
CA GLU A 65 1.45 -3.72 -16.04
C GLU A 65 -0.01 -3.30 -15.85
N ILE A 66 -0.29 -2.13 -15.29
CA ILE A 66 -1.64 -1.58 -15.19
C ILE A 66 -2.29 -1.44 -16.58
N LEU A 67 -1.52 -1.00 -17.59
CA LEU A 67 -2.00 -0.95 -18.97
C LEU A 67 -2.18 -2.34 -19.60
N TYR A 68 -1.46 -3.34 -19.11
CA TYR A 68 -1.54 -4.75 -19.54
C TYR A 68 -2.64 -5.53 -18.82
N THR A 69 -3.22 -5.00 -17.75
CA THR A 69 -4.29 -5.64 -16.96
C THR A 69 -5.40 -6.29 -17.79
N PRO A 70 -5.83 -5.75 -18.96
CA PRO A 70 -6.80 -6.41 -19.81
C PRO A 70 -6.44 -7.83 -20.29
N LYS A 71 -5.18 -8.23 -20.18
CA LYS A 71 -4.72 -9.59 -20.49
C LYS A 71 -4.82 -10.56 -19.32
N LEU A 72 -4.85 -10.05 -18.09
CA LEU A 72 -4.94 -10.90 -16.91
C LEU A 72 -6.29 -11.59 -16.81
N ASN A 73 -6.26 -12.85 -16.44
CA ASN A 73 -7.43 -13.64 -16.12
C ASN A 73 -7.08 -14.72 -15.09
N LYS A 74 -8.10 -15.42 -14.60
CA LYS A 74 -7.95 -16.42 -13.53
C LYS A 74 -7.07 -17.62 -13.94
N ALA A 75 -7.01 -17.94 -15.23
CA ALA A 75 -6.31 -19.14 -15.69
C ALA A 75 -4.79 -18.95 -15.70
N ASP A 76 -4.33 -17.72 -15.93
CA ASP A 76 -2.92 -17.40 -16.13
C ASP A 76 -2.32 -16.41 -15.10
N ILE A 77 -3.09 -16.02 -14.08
CA ILE A 77 -2.60 -15.05 -13.08
C ILE A 77 -1.30 -15.51 -12.42
N SER A 78 -1.13 -16.82 -12.19
CA SER A 78 0.06 -17.41 -11.60
C SER A 78 1.34 -17.20 -12.41
N ASP A 79 1.23 -16.93 -13.72
CA ASP A 79 2.36 -16.64 -14.59
C ASP A 79 2.92 -15.23 -14.35
N TYR A 80 2.12 -14.36 -13.73
CA TYR A 80 2.42 -12.94 -13.52
C TYR A 80 2.59 -12.56 -12.07
N VAL A 81 1.81 -13.15 -11.17
CA VAL A 81 1.78 -12.80 -9.74
C VAL A 81 1.77 -14.06 -8.88
N THR A 82 2.73 -14.17 -7.97
CA THR A 82 2.78 -15.24 -6.97
C THR A 82 2.37 -14.71 -5.60
N LEU A 83 1.47 -15.39 -4.91
CA LEU A 83 1.13 -15.11 -3.52
C LEU A 83 1.98 -16.00 -2.60
N ASP A 84 2.72 -15.40 -1.69
CA ASP A 84 3.52 -16.12 -0.69
C ASP A 84 2.71 -16.31 0.59
N ARG A 85 2.82 -17.49 1.23
CA ARG A 85 2.22 -17.79 2.53
C ARG A 85 0.70 -17.59 2.57
N THR A 86 -0.02 -18.10 1.59
CA THR A 86 -1.50 -18.02 1.53
C THR A 86 -2.20 -18.69 2.69
N ASP A 87 -1.54 -19.69 3.31
CA ASP A 87 -1.97 -20.36 4.54
C ASP A 87 -2.29 -19.38 5.69
N ILE A 88 -1.51 -18.33 5.84
CA ILE A 88 -1.74 -17.28 6.85
C ILE A 88 -3.02 -16.48 6.54
N LEU A 89 -3.20 -16.09 5.28
CA LEU A 89 -4.39 -15.35 4.87
C LEU A 89 -5.66 -16.20 5.01
N GLU A 90 -5.57 -17.47 4.66
CA GLU A 90 -6.65 -18.45 4.79
C GLU A 90 -7.04 -18.65 6.26
N ALA A 91 -6.05 -18.86 7.15
CA ALA A 91 -6.28 -18.95 8.59
C ALA A 91 -6.95 -17.68 9.17
N ALA A 92 -6.49 -16.48 8.73
CA ALA A 92 -7.09 -15.23 9.15
C ALA A 92 -8.55 -15.08 8.67
N LEU A 93 -8.87 -15.56 7.47
CA LEU A 93 -10.26 -15.56 6.95
C LEU A 93 -11.16 -16.55 7.67
N GLU A 94 -10.61 -17.68 8.13
CA GLU A 94 -11.34 -18.70 8.92
C GLU A 94 -11.82 -18.18 10.28
N GLU A 95 -11.22 -17.11 10.82
CA GLU A 95 -11.74 -16.43 12.02
C GLU A 95 -13.12 -15.79 11.81
N LYS A 96 -13.54 -15.61 10.56
CA LYS A 96 -14.88 -15.06 10.18
C LYS A 96 -15.16 -13.65 10.70
N LYS A 97 -14.10 -12.87 10.95
CA LYS A 97 -14.16 -11.48 11.42
C LYS A 97 -13.88 -10.45 10.31
N GLY A 98 -13.65 -10.92 9.06
CA GLY A 98 -13.04 -10.12 8.01
C GLY A 98 -11.55 -9.91 8.28
N VAL A 99 -10.80 -9.46 7.28
CA VAL A 99 -9.35 -9.24 7.37
C VAL A 99 -9.05 -7.81 6.96
N ILE A 100 -8.21 -7.13 7.73
CA ILE A 100 -7.65 -5.84 7.36
C ILE A 100 -6.29 -6.10 6.72
N ALA A 101 -6.18 -5.84 5.42
CA ALA A 101 -4.90 -5.93 4.72
C ALA A 101 -4.12 -4.63 4.94
N LEU A 102 -3.06 -4.70 5.74
CA LEU A 102 -2.08 -3.61 5.88
C LEU A 102 -1.21 -3.59 4.64
N THR A 103 -1.29 -2.53 3.88
CA THR A 103 -0.46 -2.30 2.69
C THR A 103 -0.04 -0.84 2.56
N GLY A 104 0.64 -0.49 1.47
CA GLY A 104 1.12 0.86 1.20
C GLY A 104 1.27 1.10 -0.31
N HIS A 105 1.79 2.28 -0.66
CA HIS A 105 2.18 2.59 -2.04
C HIS A 105 3.53 1.92 -2.36
N ILE A 106 3.52 0.58 -2.31
CA ILE A 106 4.66 -0.32 -2.46
C ILE A 106 4.41 -1.19 -3.69
N GLY A 107 5.42 -1.41 -4.53
CA GLY A 107 5.34 -2.25 -5.71
C GLY A 107 4.15 -1.96 -6.62
N ASN A 108 3.52 -2.98 -7.16
CA ASN A 108 2.28 -2.85 -7.92
C ASN A 108 1.05 -3.19 -7.05
N TRP A 109 0.61 -2.26 -6.19
CA TRP A 109 -0.57 -2.43 -5.33
C TRP A 109 -1.87 -2.62 -6.11
N GLU A 110 -1.96 -2.15 -7.36
CA GLU A 110 -3.14 -2.40 -8.23
C GLU A 110 -3.23 -3.87 -8.60
N TRP A 111 -2.11 -4.47 -9.04
CA TRP A 111 -2.07 -5.89 -9.36
C TRP A 111 -2.16 -6.79 -8.12
N MET A 112 -1.66 -6.34 -6.97
CA MET A 112 -1.88 -7.05 -5.70
C MET A 112 -3.37 -7.21 -5.41
N GLY A 113 -4.14 -6.12 -5.42
CA GLY A 113 -5.59 -6.19 -5.19
C GLY A 113 -6.32 -7.04 -6.21
N ALA A 114 -5.98 -6.86 -7.51
CA ALA A 114 -6.54 -7.65 -8.60
C ALA A 114 -6.19 -9.15 -8.49
N SER A 115 -4.95 -9.48 -8.13
CA SER A 115 -4.51 -10.87 -7.99
C SER A 115 -5.24 -11.58 -6.85
N LEU A 116 -5.38 -10.95 -5.69
CA LEU A 116 -6.18 -11.52 -4.60
C LEU A 116 -7.58 -11.92 -5.07
N ALA A 117 -8.25 -11.04 -5.81
CA ALA A 117 -9.58 -11.34 -6.34
C ALA A 117 -9.57 -12.48 -7.38
N LEU A 118 -8.58 -12.51 -8.31
CA LEU A 118 -8.44 -13.57 -9.31
C LEU A 118 -8.10 -14.92 -8.69
N TYR A 119 -7.33 -14.95 -7.59
CA TYR A 119 -7.08 -16.16 -6.81
C TYR A 119 -8.33 -16.63 -6.02
N GLY A 120 -9.39 -15.81 -5.97
CA GLY A 120 -10.66 -16.18 -5.34
C GLY A 120 -10.86 -15.63 -3.93
N TYR A 121 -9.94 -14.79 -3.44
CA TYR A 121 -10.10 -14.14 -2.15
C TYR A 121 -11.11 -12.98 -2.23
N PRO A 122 -11.97 -12.78 -1.23
CA PRO A 122 -13.01 -11.76 -1.23
C PRO A 122 -12.44 -10.36 -0.94
N ALA A 123 -11.61 -9.83 -1.84
CA ALA A 123 -10.91 -8.56 -1.65
C ALA A 123 -11.80 -7.36 -1.99
N THR A 124 -11.65 -6.29 -1.21
CA THR A 124 -12.30 -4.99 -1.44
C THR A 124 -11.36 -3.84 -1.07
N THR A 125 -11.56 -2.70 -1.71
CA THR A 125 -10.77 -1.50 -1.43
C THR A 125 -11.62 -0.23 -1.57
N ILE A 126 -11.21 0.81 -0.85
CA ILE A 126 -11.78 2.15 -0.95
C ILE A 126 -10.76 3.04 -1.65
N VAL A 127 -11.14 3.62 -2.77
CA VAL A 127 -10.23 4.39 -3.62
C VAL A 127 -10.65 5.85 -3.73
N LYS A 128 -9.68 6.73 -3.80
CA LYS A 128 -9.89 8.13 -4.15
C LYS A 128 -9.96 8.26 -5.67
N ASN A 129 -10.95 9.01 -6.17
CA ASN A 129 -11.01 9.35 -7.58
C ASN A 129 -9.75 10.10 -8.01
N GLN A 130 -9.23 9.76 -9.18
CA GLN A 130 -8.12 10.48 -9.77
C GLN A 130 -8.60 11.85 -10.31
N PRO A 131 -7.71 12.84 -10.45
CA PRO A 131 -8.07 14.14 -11.02
C PRO A 131 -8.64 14.06 -12.45
N ASN A 132 -8.32 12.99 -13.17
CA ASN A 132 -8.84 12.72 -14.51
C ASN A 132 -9.85 11.58 -14.48
N ASP A 133 -11.11 11.87 -14.86
CA ASP A 133 -12.21 10.91 -14.86
C ASP A 133 -11.98 9.71 -15.77
N SER A 134 -11.28 9.90 -16.90
CA SER A 134 -10.96 8.80 -17.81
C SER A 134 -9.97 7.81 -17.19
N VAL A 135 -9.00 8.30 -16.40
CA VAL A 135 -8.08 7.46 -15.65
C VAL A 135 -8.82 6.74 -14.53
N THR A 136 -9.66 7.43 -13.77
CA THR A 136 -10.51 6.82 -12.73
C THR A 136 -11.35 5.70 -13.30
N ARG A 137 -12.04 5.95 -14.41
CA ARG A 137 -12.89 4.95 -15.11
C ARG A 137 -12.06 3.74 -15.54
N PHE A 138 -10.94 3.96 -16.22
CA PHE A 138 -10.06 2.88 -16.67
C PHE A 138 -9.57 1.99 -15.52
N LEU A 139 -9.14 2.58 -14.41
CA LEU A 139 -8.68 1.84 -13.23
C LEU A 139 -9.84 1.05 -12.61
N ASN A 140 -11.01 1.65 -12.44
CA ASN A 140 -12.16 0.99 -11.82
C ASN A 140 -12.70 -0.14 -12.71
N GLU A 141 -12.81 0.05 -14.03
CA GLU A 141 -13.19 -1.01 -14.97
C GLU A 141 -12.23 -2.21 -14.90
N ASN A 142 -10.92 -1.95 -14.77
CA ASN A 142 -9.94 -3.02 -14.61
C ASN A 142 -10.14 -3.77 -13.28
N ARG A 143 -10.29 -3.07 -12.15
CA ARG A 143 -10.48 -3.65 -10.82
C ARG A 143 -11.75 -4.51 -10.77
N GLU A 144 -12.88 -3.98 -11.26
CA GLU A 144 -14.17 -4.67 -11.29
C GLU A 144 -14.11 -5.93 -12.18
N ARG A 145 -13.45 -5.83 -13.34
CA ARG A 145 -13.26 -6.96 -14.25
C ARG A 145 -12.45 -8.08 -13.59
N MET A 146 -11.50 -7.78 -12.72
CA MET A 146 -10.74 -8.76 -11.94
C MET A 146 -11.51 -9.33 -10.75
N GLY A 147 -12.72 -8.82 -10.47
CA GLY A 147 -13.52 -9.24 -9.33
C GLY A 147 -13.21 -8.51 -8.02
N LEU A 148 -12.36 -7.47 -8.07
CA LEU A 148 -12.11 -6.61 -6.92
C LEU A 148 -13.30 -5.67 -6.70
N GLU A 149 -13.91 -5.73 -5.53
CA GLU A 149 -14.98 -4.80 -5.19
C GLU A 149 -14.39 -3.43 -4.83
N VAL A 150 -14.82 -2.41 -5.55
CA VAL A 150 -14.26 -1.05 -5.42
C VAL A 150 -15.33 -0.07 -4.97
N PHE A 151 -14.99 0.76 -3.99
CA PHE A 151 -15.84 1.85 -3.53
C PHE A 151 -15.12 3.19 -3.67
N ALA A 152 -15.81 4.17 -4.25
CA ALA A 152 -15.27 5.52 -4.33
C ALA A 152 -15.26 6.18 -2.95
N ARG A 153 -14.20 6.89 -2.63
CA ARG A 153 -14.13 7.76 -1.46
C ARG A 153 -15.07 8.96 -1.65
N GLY A 154 -15.95 9.23 -0.68
CA GLY A 154 -16.94 10.32 -0.81
C GLY A 154 -17.88 10.47 0.39
N GLY A 155 -17.38 10.27 1.62
CA GLY A 155 -18.11 10.56 2.86
C GLY A 155 -18.78 9.37 3.55
N ASN A 156 -18.80 8.20 2.92
CA ASN A 156 -19.37 6.96 3.50
C ASN A 156 -18.32 5.86 3.72
N GLU A 157 -17.03 6.20 3.71
CA GLU A 157 -15.93 5.23 3.74
C GLU A 157 -15.97 4.35 4.99
N MET A 158 -16.29 4.95 6.15
CA MET A 158 -16.42 4.21 7.41
C MET A 158 -17.54 3.16 7.35
N ILE A 159 -18.68 3.50 6.74
CA ILE A 159 -19.81 2.58 6.59
C ILE A 159 -19.45 1.47 5.61
N ILE A 160 -18.78 1.80 4.52
CA ILE A 160 -18.36 0.85 3.49
C ILE A 160 -17.34 -0.14 4.07
N ALA A 161 -16.30 0.37 4.75
CA ALA A 161 -15.29 -0.43 5.42
C ALA A 161 -15.91 -1.37 6.47
N ALA A 162 -16.81 -0.83 7.32
CA ALA A 162 -17.55 -1.61 8.31
C ALA A 162 -18.38 -2.74 7.66
N ARG A 163 -19.05 -2.43 6.54
CA ARG A 163 -19.85 -3.41 5.79
C ARG A 163 -18.96 -4.50 5.17
N ALA A 164 -17.79 -4.14 4.64
CA ALA A 164 -16.84 -5.10 4.08
C ALA A 164 -16.38 -6.11 5.14
N LEU A 165 -15.94 -5.64 6.30
CA LEU A 165 -15.51 -6.50 7.41
C LEU A 165 -16.64 -7.37 7.96
N LYS A 166 -17.87 -6.82 8.15
CA LYS A 166 -19.06 -7.61 8.52
C LYS A 166 -19.39 -8.71 7.51
N ARG A 167 -19.10 -8.48 6.23
CA ARG A 167 -19.23 -9.50 5.16
C ARG A 167 -18.03 -10.42 5.06
N LYS A 168 -17.11 -10.38 6.03
CA LYS A 168 -15.94 -11.25 6.11
C LYS A 168 -14.98 -11.10 4.90
N LYS A 169 -14.92 -9.89 4.33
CA LYS A 169 -14.03 -9.57 3.21
C LYS A 169 -12.65 -9.15 3.70
N ILE A 170 -11.70 -9.17 2.77
CA ILE A 170 -10.40 -8.53 2.95
C ILE A 170 -10.56 -7.06 2.56
N LEU A 171 -10.26 -6.16 3.48
CA LEU A 171 -10.31 -4.72 3.27
C LEU A 171 -8.90 -4.15 3.21
N GLY A 172 -8.47 -3.69 2.04
CA GLY A 172 -7.15 -3.08 1.83
C GLY A 172 -7.06 -1.65 2.38
N PHE A 173 -6.01 -1.40 3.16
CA PHE A 173 -5.65 -0.08 3.68
C PHE A 173 -4.22 0.29 3.28
N LEU A 174 -4.07 1.36 2.49
CA LEU A 174 -2.79 1.99 2.23
C LEU A 174 -2.49 2.97 3.39
N ALA A 175 -1.67 2.54 4.35
CA ALA A 175 -1.44 3.25 5.62
C ALA A 175 -0.08 3.96 5.70
N ASP A 176 0.61 4.11 4.58
CA ASP A 176 1.98 4.60 4.47
C ASP A 176 2.11 6.11 4.18
N GLN A 177 0.99 6.83 4.11
CA GLN A 177 0.97 8.28 3.94
C GLN A 177 0.82 9.00 5.29
N ASP A 178 0.91 10.32 5.25
CA ASP A 178 0.71 11.18 6.42
C ASP A 178 -0.72 11.06 6.98
N GLY A 179 -0.83 10.85 8.29
CA GLY A 179 -2.10 10.69 9.00
C GLY A 179 -2.82 12.01 9.32
N GLY A 180 -2.19 13.14 9.01
CA GLY A 180 -2.71 14.45 9.37
C GLY A 180 -2.76 14.67 10.89
N PHE A 181 -3.60 15.60 11.32
CA PHE A 181 -3.75 15.96 12.72
C PHE A 181 -4.43 14.87 13.58
N ASP A 182 -5.19 13.98 12.96
CA ASP A 182 -5.87 12.85 13.64
C ASP A 182 -5.00 11.59 13.74
N GLY A 183 -3.78 11.60 13.18
CA GLY A 183 -2.87 10.47 13.21
C GLY A 183 -2.19 10.28 14.58
N VAL A 184 -1.48 9.16 14.73
CA VAL A 184 -0.66 8.87 15.90
C VAL A 184 0.76 9.33 15.62
N PRO A 185 1.32 10.24 16.45
CA PRO A 185 2.72 10.65 16.35
C PRO A 185 3.63 9.46 16.69
N GLN A 186 4.56 9.12 15.80
CA GLN A 186 5.55 8.07 16.04
C GLN A 186 6.72 8.15 15.07
N GLU A 187 7.81 7.52 15.43
CA GLU A 187 8.96 7.40 14.55
C GLU A 187 8.63 6.48 13.36
N PHE A 188 9.03 6.91 12.16
CA PHE A 188 8.96 6.14 10.93
C PHE A 188 10.18 6.45 10.07
N LEU A 189 11.01 5.45 9.81
CA LEU A 189 12.29 5.58 9.10
C LEU A 189 13.20 6.66 9.73
N GLY A 190 13.26 6.68 11.07
CA GLY A 190 14.11 7.60 11.83
C GLY A 190 13.60 9.04 11.97
N GLU A 191 12.40 9.34 11.46
CA GLU A 191 11.79 10.67 11.53
C GLU A 191 10.41 10.60 12.19
N LEU A 192 10.10 11.61 13.03
CA LEU A 192 8.76 11.69 13.62
C LEU A 192 7.72 11.99 12.54
N ALA A 193 6.66 11.18 12.50
CA ALA A 193 5.61 11.25 11.50
C ALA A 193 4.24 10.99 12.10
N SER A 194 3.20 11.61 11.53
CA SER A 194 1.81 11.25 11.82
C SER A 194 1.42 9.99 11.09
N THR A 195 0.96 8.96 11.81
CA THR A 195 0.55 7.69 11.20
C THR A 195 -0.97 7.52 11.28
N PRO A 196 -1.63 7.14 10.15
CA PRO A 196 -3.07 6.93 10.11
C PRO A 196 -3.51 5.85 11.11
N ARG A 197 -4.42 6.18 12.00
CA ARG A 197 -4.96 5.25 13.02
C ARG A 197 -6.15 4.41 12.55
N GLY A 198 -6.57 4.56 11.31
CA GLY A 198 -7.78 3.90 10.77
C GLY A 198 -7.76 2.38 10.92
N ILE A 199 -6.63 1.73 10.63
CA ILE A 199 -6.45 0.29 10.80
C ILE A 199 -6.75 -0.15 12.24
N ALA A 200 -6.16 0.51 13.23
CA ALA A 200 -6.33 0.16 14.64
C ALA A 200 -7.77 0.37 15.12
N LEU A 201 -8.44 1.43 14.64
CA LEU A 201 -9.84 1.69 14.96
C LEU A 201 -10.77 0.61 14.40
N PHE A 202 -10.55 0.16 13.15
CA PHE A 202 -11.33 -0.93 12.56
C PHE A 202 -11.01 -2.27 13.20
N ALA A 203 -9.74 -2.58 13.46
CA ALA A 203 -9.33 -3.80 14.16
C ALA A 203 -10.00 -3.88 15.54
N ARG A 204 -10.04 -2.79 16.29
CA ARG A 204 -10.75 -2.69 17.58
C ARG A 204 -12.25 -2.95 17.41
N GLN A 205 -12.90 -2.30 16.46
CA GLN A 205 -14.35 -2.34 16.33
C GLN A 205 -14.88 -3.70 15.85
N PHE A 206 -14.11 -4.38 14.98
CA PHE A 206 -14.55 -5.63 14.33
C PHE A 206 -13.79 -6.85 14.82
N HIS A 207 -12.80 -6.68 15.70
CA HIS A 207 -11.88 -7.74 16.16
C HIS A 207 -11.21 -8.47 14.99
N SER A 208 -11.04 -7.74 13.86
CA SER A 208 -10.45 -8.29 12.65
C SER A 208 -8.93 -8.39 12.79
N PRO A 209 -8.31 -9.50 12.35
CA PRO A 209 -6.87 -9.57 12.20
C PRO A 209 -6.37 -8.53 11.19
N VAL A 210 -5.21 -7.95 11.48
CA VAL A 210 -4.49 -7.07 10.56
C VAL A 210 -3.36 -7.89 9.94
N VAL A 211 -3.48 -8.21 8.66
CA VAL A 211 -2.50 -9.03 7.92
C VAL A 211 -1.67 -8.11 7.02
N PRO A 212 -0.33 -8.08 7.18
CA PRO A 212 0.55 -7.39 6.24
C PRO A 212 0.50 -8.05 4.87
N ILE A 213 0.19 -7.28 3.83
CA ILE A 213 0.14 -7.76 2.45
C ILE A 213 0.85 -6.73 1.57
N PHE A 214 2.07 -7.04 1.14
CA PHE A 214 2.90 -6.12 0.38
C PHE A 214 3.35 -6.73 -0.95
N PRO A 215 3.07 -6.07 -2.08
CA PRO A 215 3.59 -6.49 -3.38
C PRO A 215 5.03 -6.01 -3.57
N TYR A 216 5.82 -6.78 -4.28
CA TYR A 216 7.17 -6.40 -4.70
C TYR A 216 7.55 -7.12 -5.99
N HIS A 217 8.58 -6.62 -6.67
CA HIS A 217 9.14 -7.29 -7.84
C HIS A 217 10.34 -8.14 -7.42
N ASP A 218 10.35 -9.41 -7.82
CA ASP A 218 11.49 -10.30 -7.57
C ASP A 218 12.68 -10.00 -8.50
N GLY A 219 13.78 -10.75 -8.33
CA GLY A 219 14.99 -10.60 -9.15
C GLY A 219 14.78 -10.85 -10.64
N GLN A 220 13.67 -11.47 -11.04
CA GLN A 220 13.27 -11.69 -12.43
C GLN A 220 12.19 -10.69 -12.89
N HIS A 221 11.92 -9.66 -12.08
CA HIS A 221 10.92 -8.63 -12.33
C HIS A 221 9.48 -9.18 -12.42
N ARG A 222 9.19 -10.31 -11.76
CA ARG A 222 7.84 -10.84 -11.57
C ARG A 222 7.22 -10.26 -10.31
N ASN A 223 5.91 -10.13 -10.31
CA ASN A 223 5.20 -9.66 -9.13
C ASN A 223 5.08 -10.77 -8.09
N ARG A 224 5.48 -10.48 -6.87
CA ARG A 224 5.22 -11.31 -5.70
C ARG A 224 4.42 -10.53 -4.67
N VAL A 225 3.60 -11.22 -3.92
CA VAL A 225 2.82 -10.64 -2.83
C VAL A 225 3.22 -11.34 -1.54
N TYR A 226 3.96 -10.62 -0.71
CA TYR A 226 4.29 -11.07 0.64
C TYR A 226 3.06 -10.99 1.53
N ILE A 227 2.76 -12.08 2.26
CA ILE A 227 1.73 -12.15 3.29
C ILE A 227 2.43 -12.42 4.62
N GLY A 228 2.36 -11.47 5.54
CA GLY A 228 3.00 -11.54 6.86
C GLY A 228 2.09 -12.08 7.94
N ASP A 229 2.69 -12.36 9.12
CA ASP A 229 1.94 -12.82 10.27
C ASP A 229 0.94 -11.76 10.75
N PRO A 230 -0.28 -12.15 11.16
CA PRO A 230 -1.31 -11.22 11.59
C PRO A 230 -0.94 -10.54 12.91
N VAL A 231 -1.34 -9.28 13.05
CA VAL A 231 -1.34 -8.57 14.33
C VAL A 231 -2.77 -8.24 14.73
N TYR A 232 -3.00 -8.16 16.05
CA TYR A 232 -4.33 -8.03 16.61
C TYR A 232 -4.41 -6.81 17.53
N TYR A 233 -5.60 -6.21 17.59
CA TYR A 233 -5.90 -5.23 18.62
C TYR A 233 -6.00 -5.92 19.99
N VAL A 234 -5.25 -5.42 20.96
CA VAL A 234 -5.29 -5.89 22.35
C VAL A 234 -6.03 -4.84 23.18
N ASP A 235 -7.12 -5.23 23.83
CA ASP A 235 -7.89 -4.34 24.69
C ASP A 235 -7.35 -4.41 26.14
N THR A 236 -6.66 -3.35 26.59
CA THR A 236 -6.16 -3.21 27.97
C THR A 236 -7.07 -2.35 28.84
N GLY A 237 -8.20 -1.89 28.30
CA GLY A 237 -9.09 -0.93 28.93
C GLY A 237 -8.74 0.54 28.66
N ASN A 238 -7.61 0.83 28.00
CA ASN A 238 -7.23 2.18 27.59
C ASN A 238 -7.22 2.29 26.06
N LYS A 239 -8.36 2.70 25.50
CA LYS A 239 -8.59 2.78 24.05
C LYS A 239 -7.48 3.57 23.32
N GLU A 240 -7.08 4.71 23.82
CA GLU A 240 -6.13 5.59 23.12
C GLU A 240 -4.75 4.97 23.04
N ARG A 241 -4.27 4.43 24.17
CA ARG A 241 -3.01 3.69 24.25
C ARG A 241 -3.02 2.47 23.33
N ASP A 242 -4.10 1.70 23.35
CA ASP A 242 -4.21 0.46 22.59
C ASP A 242 -4.28 0.72 21.08
N VAL A 243 -4.99 1.78 20.64
CA VAL A 243 -5.00 2.25 19.27
C VAL A 243 -3.61 2.73 18.83
N ALA A 244 -2.94 3.51 19.69
CA ALA A 244 -1.58 3.97 19.40
C ALA A 244 -0.59 2.80 19.26
N GLU A 245 -0.70 1.79 20.13
CA GLU A 245 0.18 0.62 20.10
C GLU A 245 0.01 -0.21 18.82
N LEU A 246 -1.23 -0.51 18.41
CA LEU A 246 -1.44 -1.24 17.15
C LEU A 246 -1.01 -0.40 15.94
N THR A 247 -1.24 0.92 15.97
CA THR A 247 -0.75 1.83 14.92
C THR A 247 0.77 1.79 14.82
N ARG A 248 1.46 1.78 15.98
CA ARG A 248 2.92 1.66 16.04
C ARG A 248 3.40 0.32 15.45
N GLN A 249 2.76 -0.79 15.79
CA GLN A 249 3.11 -2.11 15.25
C GLN A 249 2.95 -2.16 13.73
N THR A 250 1.87 -1.62 13.19
CA THR A 250 1.65 -1.58 11.73
C THR A 250 2.72 -0.73 11.02
N ALA A 251 3.15 0.38 11.62
CA ALA A 251 4.20 1.19 11.04
C ALA A 251 5.57 0.50 11.07
N ILE A 252 5.93 -0.18 12.15
CA ILE A 252 7.18 -0.96 12.26
C ILE A 252 7.22 -2.06 11.21
N ILE A 253 6.11 -2.78 11.00
CA ILE A 253 6.02 -3.82 9.98
C ILE A 253 6.23 -3.22 8.58
N THR A 254 5.57 -2.10 8.29
CA THR A 254 5.71 -1.40 7.01
C THR A 254 7.14 -0.88 6.81
N GLU A 255 7.74 -0.28 7.84
CA GLU A 255 9.12 0.21 7.81
C GLU A 255 10.12 -0.93 7.54
N LYS A 256 9.94 -2.06 8.23
CA LYS A 256 10.79 -3.24 8.02
C LYS A 256 10.75 -3.69 6.56
N PHE A 257 9.56 -3.82 5.98
CA PHE A 257 9.39 -4.23 4.60
C PHE A 257 10.03 -3.23 3.63
N ILE A 258 9.87 -1.92 3.87
CA ILE A 258 10.50 -0.87 3.06
C ILE A 258 12.03 -0.96 3.11
N LYS A 259 12.62 -1.23 4.28
CA LYS A 259 14.08 -1.40 4.45
C LYS A 259 14.61 -2.62 3.71
N GLU A 260 13.85 -3.70 3.67
CA GLU A 260 14.19 -4.93 2.94
C GLU A 260 14.00 -4.78 1.41
N HIS A 261 13.06 -3.93 0.98
CA HIS A 261 12.70 -3.69 -0.43
C HIS A 261 12.66 -2.19 -0.76
N PRO A 262 13.79 -1.45 -0.61
CA PRO A 262 13.76 0.02 -0.67
C PRO A 262 13.39 0.59 -2.05
N THR A 263 13.55 -0.16 -3.12
CA THR A 263 13.18 0.26 -4.48
C THR A 263 11.67 0.11 -4.77
N GLU A 264 10.90 -0.49 -3.85
CA GLU A 264 9.47 -0.74 -4.06
C GLU A 264 8.59 0.37 -3.50
N TRP A 265 9.06 1.18 -2.56
CA TRP A 265 8.25 2.22 -1.94
C TRP A 265 8.41 3.58 -2.63
N LEU A 266 7.30 4.35 -2.66
CA LEU A 266 7.30 5.69 -3.24
C LEU A 266 7.88 6.74 -2.29
N TRP A 267 9.21 6.80 -2.12
CA TRP A 267 9.93 7.71 -1.24
C TRP A 267 9.63 9.20 -1.44
N PHE A 268 9.08 9.59 -2.58
CA PHE A 268 8.75 10.99 -2.88
C PHE A 268 7.32 11.39 -2.50
N GLN A 269 6.56 10.52 -1.84
CA GLN A 269 5.22 10.83 -1.35
C GLN A 269 5.25 11.73 -0.09
N HIS A 270 4.07 12.24 0.29
CA HIS A 270 3.90 13.12 1.44
C HIS A 270 3.70 12.29 2.72
N ARG A 271 4.79 11.76 3.30
CA ARG A 271 4.75 10.95 4.54
C ARG A 271 4.97 11.78 5.80
N TRP A 272 5.73 12.86 5.68
CA TRP A 272 6.11 13.74 6.77
C TRP A 272 5.62 15.16 6.54
N SER A 273 4.32 15.33 6.21
CA SER A 273 3.73 16.65 5.93
C SER A 273 3.26 17.34 7.20
N THR A 274 2.74 16.58 8.16
CA THR A 274 2.32 17.12 9.46
C THR A 274 3.53 17.26 10.37
N ARG A 275 3.77 18.48 10.87
CA ARG A 275 4.93 18.76 11.72
C ARG A 275 4.71 18.26 13.14
N PRO A 276 5.75 17.75 13.83
CA PRO A 276 5.65 17.26 15.20
C PRO A 276 5.12 18.31 16.18
N GLU A 277 5.54 19.57 16.02
CA GLU A 277 5.12 20.68 16.87
C GLU A 277 3.60 20.95 16.74
N GLU A 278 3.07 20.83 15.52
CA GLU A 278 1.62 20.99 15.23
C GLU A 278 0.81 19.87 15.90
N MET A 279 1.33 18.62 15.90
CA MET A 279 0.68 17.49 16.58
C MET A 279 0.64 17.66 18.10
N THR A 280 1.71 18.14 18.71
CA THR A 280 1.79 18.35 20.16
C THR A 280 0.87 19.48 20.62
N ALA A 281 0.76 20.56 19.85
CA ALA A 281 -0.12 21.70 20.16
C ALA A 281 -1.60 21.29 20.15
N LEU A 282 -2.01 20.42 19.22
CA LEU A 282 -3.40 19.95 19.12
C LEU A 282 -3.79 18.96 20.22
N GLN A 283 -2.85 18.14 20.69
CA GLN A 283 -3.08 17.25 21.83
C GLN A 283 -3.27 18.02 23.16
N GLN A 284 -2.68 19.22 23.27
CA GLN A 284 -2.84 20.09 24.45
C GLN A 284 -4.15 20.92 24.43
N HIS A 285 -4.72 21.22 23.26
CA HIS A 285 -5.95 22.01 23.12
C HIS A 285 -7.22 21.18 22.91
N GLY A 286 -7.11 19.86 22.68
CA GLY A 286 -8.25 18.96 22.54
C GLY A 286 -8.69 18.29 23.85
N GLY A 287 -8.17 18.72 24.99
CA GLY A 287 -8.47 18.23 26.34
C GLY A 287 -9.29 19.19 27.22
N GLU A 288 -9.88 20.25 26.60
CA GLU A 288 -10.84 21.15 27.29
C GLU A 288 -12.29 20.86 26.92
#